data_43d249ec85cbe58d6928352859945d60
#
_entry.id   43d249ec85cbe58d6928352859945d60
#
_cell.length_a   1.000
_cell.length_b   1.000
_cell.length_c   1.000
_cell.angle_alpha   90.00
_cell.angle_beta   90.00
_cell.angle_gamma   90.00
#
_symmetry.space_group_name_H-M   'P 1'
#
loop_
_entity.id
_entity.type
_entity.pdbx_description
1 polymer ?
#
loop_
_entity_poly.entity_id
_entity_poly.type
_entity_poly.pdbx_seq_one_letter_code
_entity_poly.pdbx_strand_id
1 'polypeptide(L)'
;VTWTVDVPIDRLPELPPLPAELRNRLDAALARPALQQPSWDADEAATMRTVLESVPPICLPAEVEELKSQLAAVARGEAFLMQGGDCAETFADNTEPHIRGNIRTLLQMAVVLTYGASLPVVKVARIAGQYAKPRSSDVDSLGLKSYRGDMVNSLVADEAVRRHDPSRLVRAYANASAAMNLVRALTTAGMADLHKVHDWNRDFVAQSPAGARYEALAEEIDRGLRFMTACQVNDPSLKSARIYASHEALVLDYERAMLRLSESETGEPLLYDLSAHFLWIGERTRQLDGAHIALAELLANPIGLKIGPTTTPDQAVEYVERLDPNNEPGRLTLVARMGNGKVREVLPPIIEKVQATGHQVIWQCDPMHGNTHESSTGFKTRHFDRIVDEVQGFFEVHHALGTHPGGLHIELTGENVTECLGGAQDISDLDLEDRYETACDPRLNTQQSLELSFLVAEMLR
;
A
#
# COMPACT_ATOMS: atom_id res chain seq x y z
N VAL A 1 18.89 -7.72 21.75
CA VAL A 1 18.30 -6.77 22.72
C VAL A 1 16.91 -7.31 23.01
N THR A 2 16.75 -7.96 24.15
CA THR A 2 15.44 -8.38 24.66
C THR A 2 14.73 -7.12 25.15
N TRP A 3 13.67 -6.73 24.47
CA TRP A 3 12.74 -5.74 24.98
C TRP A 3 11.97 -6.42 26.12
N THR A 4 12.45 -6.29 27.34
CA THR A 4 11.68 -6.64 28.52
C THR A 4 10.70 -5.52 28.77
N VAL A 5 9.42 -5.87 28.87
CA VAL A 5 8.40 -4.94 29.35
C VAL A 5 8.68 -4.78 30.86
N ASP A 6 9.33 -3.67 31.25
CA ASP A 6 9.68 -3.41 32.64
C ASP A 6 8.45 -3.09 33.52
N VAL A 7 7.28 -2.99 32.90
CA VAL A 7 6.02 -2.77 33.61
C VAL A 7 5.25 -4.10 33.68
N PRO A 8 4.85 -4.56 34.85
CA PRO A 8 3.97 -5.72 34.97
C PRO A 8 2.70 -5.55 34.12
N ILE A 9 2.33 -6.61 33.38
CA ILE A 9 1.20 -6.57 32.43
C ILE A 9 -0.10 -6.15 33.11
N ASP A 10 -0.30 -6.55 34.35
CA ASP A 10 -1.45 -6.16 35.19
C ASP A 10 -1.49 -4.68 35.58
N ARG A 11 -0.45 -3.90 35.23
CA ARG A 11 -0.37 -2.46 35.46
C ARG A 11 -0.44 -1.64 34.16
N LEU A 12 -0.58 -2.30 33.02
CA LEU A 12 -0.78 -1.59 31.76
C LEU A 12 -2.20 -0.98 31.73
N PRO A 13 -2.37 0.20 31.13
CA PRO A 13 -3.68 0.81 30.99
C PRO A 13 -4.57 -0.06 30.09
N GLU A 14 -5.77 -0.35 30.57
CA GLU A 14 -6.77 -1.05 29.75
C GLU A 14 -7.49 -0.07 28.83
N LEU A 15 -7.77 -0.53 27.61
CA LEU A 15 -8.63 0.21 26.69
C LEU A 15 -10.07 0.24 27.21
N PRO A 16 -10.84 1.29 26.90
CA PRO A 16 -12.27 1.30 27.14
C PRO A 16 -12.92 0.05 26.52
N PRO A 17 -13.81 -0.64 27.25
CA PRO A 17 -14.43 -1.84 26.72
C PRO A 17 -15.31 -1.52 25.50
N LEU A 18 -15.24 -2.36 24.48
CA LEU A 18 -16.14 -2.27 23.34
C LEU A 18 -17.60 -2.47 23.77
N PRO A 19 -18.57 -1.78 23.13
CA PRO A 19 -19.98 -2.10 23.25
C PRO A 19 -20.24 -3.59 23.03
N ALA A 20 -21.13 -4.21 23.80
CA ALA A 20 -21.32 -5.64 23.81
C ALA A 20 -21.62 -6.24 22.42
N GLU A 21 -22.45 -5.55 21.63
CA GLU A 21 -22.78 -5.98 20.26
C GLU A 21 -21.54 -5.97 19.36
N LEU A 22 -20.74 -4.90 19.38
CA LEU A 22 -19.53 -4.78 18.58
C LEU A 22 -18.48 -5.83 19.00
N ARG A 23 -18.33 -6.07 20.29
CA ARG A 23 -17.46 -7.13 20.82
C ARG A 23 -17.88 -8.50 20.30
N ASN A 24 -19.17 -8.84 20.40
CA ASN A 24 -19.68 -10.13 19.92
C ASN A 24 -19.44 -10.31 18.41
N ARG A 25 -19.61 -9.26 17.62
CA ARG A 25 -19.33 -9.26 16.18
C ARG A 25 -17.83 -9.44 15.90
N LEU A 26 -16.96 -8.76 16.64
CA LEU A 26 -15.52 -8.88 16.53
C LEU A 26 -15.05 -10.30 16.89
N ASP A 27 -15.52 -10.85 17.99
CA ASP A 27 -15.18 -12.22 18.42
C ASP A 27 -15.67 -13.25 17.37
N ALA A 28 -16.87 -13.07 16.83
CA ALA A 28 -17.37 -13.92 15.76
C ALA A 28 -16.56 -13.79 14.46
N ALA A 29 -16.10 -12.61 14.11
CA ALA A 29 -15.25 -12.36 12.94
C ALA A 29 -13.90 -13.07 13.11
N LEU A 30 -13.24 -12.90 14.25
CA LEU A 30 -11.92 -13.47 14.54
C LEU A 30 -11.95 -15.00 14.78
N ALA A 31 -13.11 -15.57 15.05
CA ALA A 31 -13.31 -17.01 15.16
C ALA A 31 -13.42 -17.71 13.79
N ARG A 32 -13.56 -16.97 12.70
CA ARG A 32 -13.61 -17.53 11.34
C ARG A 32 -12.24 -18.07 10.91
N PRO A 33 -12.18 -18.95 9.89
CA PRO A 33 -10.91 -19.41 9.33
C PRO A 33 -10.01 -18.25 8.90
N ALA A 34 -8.77 -18.27 9.30
CA ALA A 34 -7.77 -17.27 8.96
C ALA A 34 -6.55 -17.94 8.33
N LEU A 35 -6.38 -17.75 7.02
CA LEU A 35 -5.22 -18.27 6.30
C LEU A 35 -3.99 -17.40 6.54
N GLN A 36 -2.82 -17.93 6.27
CA GLN A 36 -1.54 -17.23 6.33
C GLN A 36 -1.14 -16.69 7.71
N GLN A 37 -1.78 -17.16 8.79
CA GLN A 37 -1.44 -16.72 10.13
C GLN A 37 -0.15 -17.37 10.65
N PRO A 38 0.62 -16.67 11.49
CA PRO A 38 1.78 -17.24 12.15
C PRO A 38 1.40 -18.42 13.04
N SER A 39 2.30 -19.42 13.10
CA SER A 39 2.21 -20.57 14.01
C SER A 39 3.07 -20.32 15.25
N TRP A 40 2.73 -19.36 16.07
CA TRP A 40 3.39 -19.05 17.35
C TRP A 40 2.56 -19.47 18.57
N ASP A 41 3.15 -19.36 19.74
CA ASP A 41 2.44 -19.64 21.00
C ASP A 41 1.32 -18.61 21.22
N ALA A 42 0.12 -19.10 21.55
CA ALA A 42 -1.07 -18.28 21.68
C ALA A 42 -1.04 -17.39 22.95
N ASP A 43 -0.45 -17.87 24.04
CA ASP A 43 -0.38 -17.11 25.31
C ASP A 43 0.68 -16.01 25.20
N GLU A 44 1.81 -16.30 24.56
CA GLU A 44 2.82 -15.28 24.26
C GLU A 44 2.26 -14.21 23.31
N ALA A 45 1.54 -14.61 22.27
CA ALA A 45 0.88 -13.69 21.36
C ALA A 45 -0.18 -12.83 22.08
N ALA A 46 -0.96 -13.42 22.99
CA ALA A 46 -1.93 -12.67 23.82
C ALA A 46 -1.23 -11.64 24.69
N THR A 47 -0.10 -11.98 25.28
CA THR A 47 0.74 -11.06 26.03
C THR A 47 1.19 -9.87 25.18
N MET A 48 1.68 -10.11 23.97
CA MET A 48 2.10 -9.04 23.06
C MET A 48 0.94 -8.17 22.62
N ARG A 49 -0.25 -8.74 22.39
CA ARG A 49 -1.46 -7.97 22.11
C ARG A 49 -1.79 -7.01 23.25
N THR A 50 -1.78 -7.48 24.49
CA THR A 50 -2.04 -6.62 25.66
C THR A 50 -1.07 -5.45 25.74
N VAL A 51 0.21 -5.67 25.44
CA VAL A 51 1.21 -4.59 25.34
C VAL A 51 0.83 -3.59 24.25
N LEU A 52 0.47 -4.06 23.04
CA LEU A 52 0.10 -3.19 21.91
C LEU A 52 -1.24 -2.44 22.14
N GLU A 53 -2.16 -3.02 22.87
CA GLU A 53 -3.40 -2.35 23.28
C GLU A 53 -3.12 -1.13 24.19
N SER A 54 -2.03 -1.16 24.94
CA SER A 54 -1.64 -0.07 25.86
C SER A 54 -0.84 1.08 25.24
N VAL A 55 -0.34 0.91 24.00
CA VAL A 55 0.50 1.93 23.35
C VAL A 55 -0.33 2.92 22.51
N PRO A 56 0.21 4.12 22.22
CA PRO A 56 -0.43 5.06 21.29
C PRO A 56 -0.65 4.45 19.91
N PRO A 57 -1.72 4.79 19.21
CA PRO A 57 -1.92 4.34 17.84
C PRO A 57 -0.92 4.99 16.85
N ILE A 58 -0.73 4.40 15.68
CA ILE A 58 0.15 4.93 14.63
C ILE A 58 -0.46 6.18 13.97
N CYS A 59 -1.77 6.21 13.82
CA CYS A 59 -2.52 7.34 13.28
C CYS A 59 -3.80 7.59 14.10
N LEU A 60 -4.48 8.67 13.79
CA LEU A 60 -5.69 9.07 14.49
C LEU A 60 -6.95 8.92 13.63
N PRO A 61 -8.14 8.70 14.18
CA PRO A 61 -9.39 8.66 13.44
C PRO A 61 -9.59 9.86 12.51
N ALA A 62 -9.25 11.06 12.95
CA ALA A 62 -9.36 12.27 12.13
C ALA A 62 -8.49 12.24 10.86
N GLU A 63 -7.30 11.64 10.93
CA GLU A 63 -6.43 11.46 9.75
C GLU A 63 -7.03 10.42 8.79
N VAL A 64 -7.64 9.37 9.33
CA VAL A 64 -8.33 8.33 8.53
C VAL A 64 -9.53 8.93 7.81
N GLU A 65 -10.35 9.74 8.49
CA GLU A 65 -11.52 10.40 7.87
C GLU A 65 -11.08 11.44 6.82
N GLU A 66 -9.99 12.17 7.05
CA GLU A 66 -9.42 13.07 6.04
C GLU A 66 -9.00 12.29 4.78
N LEU A 67 -8.31 11.16 4.93
CA LEU A 67 -7.99 10.29 3.79
C LEU A 67 -9.26 9.80 3.09
N LYS A 68 -10.25 9.32 3.85
CA LYS A 68 -11.50 8.82 3.28
C LYS A 68 -12.23 9.89 2.48
N SER A 69 -12.22 11.14 2.93
CA SER A 69 -12.76 12.28 2.17
C SER A 69 -12.03 12.50 0.83
N GLN A 70 -10.70 12.40 0.82
CA GLN A 70 -9.92 12.50 -0.42
C GLN A 70 -10.17 11.30 -1.34
N LEU A 71 -10.28 10.10 -0.79
CA LEU A 71 -10.63 8.89 -1.55
C LEU A 71 -12.05 8.95 -2.12
N ALA A 72 -12.97 9.63 -1.45
CA ALA A 72 -14.30 9.89 -2.00
C ALA A 72 -14.24 10.72 -3.29
N ALA A 73 -13.33 11.70 -3.38
CA ALA A 73 -13.07 12.43 -4.62
C ALA A 73 -12.50 11.52 -5.72
N VAL A 74 -11.63 10.56 -5.37
CA VAL A 74 -11.15 9.54 -6.32
C VAL A 74 -12.32 8.70 -6.86
N ALA A 75 -13.20 8.24 -5.98
CA ALA A 75 -14.38 7.44 -6.38
C ALA A 75 -15.30 8.20 -7.34
N ARG A 76 -15.38 9.52 -7.22
CA ARG A 76 -16.17 10.38 -8.13
C ARG A 76 -15.43 10.81 -9.40
N GLY A 77 -14.17 10.37 -9.61
CA GLY A 77 -13.37 10.78 -10.76
C GLY A 77 -12.76 12.20 -10.65
N GLU A 78 -12.73 12.77 -9.46
CA GLU A 78 -12.25 14.14 -9.16
C GLU A 78 -10.81 14.16 -8.65
N ALA A 79 -10.20 13.00 -8.41
CA ALA A 79 -8.83 12.82 -7.95
C ALA A 79 -8.26 11.50 -8.44
N PHE A 80 -6.95 11.31 -8.29
CA PHE A 80 -6.23 10.09 -8.63
C PHE A 80 -5.47 9.56 -7.42
N LEU A 81 -5.47 8.23 -7.21
CA LEU A 81 -4.80 7.58 -6.09
C LEU A 81 -3.44 7.03 -6.52
N MET A 82 -2.35 7.53 -5.92
CA MET A 82 -1.02 6.93 -6.05
C MET A 82 -0.65 6.25 -4.73
N GLN A 83 -0.54 4.92 -4.79
CA GLN A 83 -0.09 4.09 -3.68
C GLN A 83 1.20 3.38 -4.06
N GLY A 84 2.25 3.55 -3.26
CA GLY A 84 3.54 2.92 -3.56
C GLY A 84 4.49 2.85 -2.40
N GLY A 85 5.46 1.95 -2.51
CA GLY A 85 6.51 1.74 -1.52
C GLY A 85 7.01 0.29 -1.53
N ASP A 86 7.71 -0.11 -0.47
CA ASP A 86 8.34 -1.41 -0.39
C ASP A 86 7.37 -2.59 -0.58
N CYS A 87 7.90 -3.67 -1.14
CA CYS A 87 7.20 -4.96 -1.17
C CYS A 87 6.95 -5.46 0.24
N ALA A 88 8.02 -5.57 1.04
CA ALA A 88 8.01 -5.81 2.48
C ALA A 88 9.06 -4.91 3.12
N GLU A 89 8.65 -4.14 4.10
CA GLU A 89 9.58 -3.40 4.93
C GLU A 89 10.38 -4.38 5.82
N THR A 90 11.65 -4.05 6.09
CA THR A 90 12.45 -4.75 7.08
C THR A 90 12.81 -3.82 8.24
N PHE A 91 13.11 -4.39 9.41
CA PHE A 91 13.59 -3.57 10.53
C PHE A 91 14.99 -2.98 10.26
N ALA A 92 15.77 -3.64 9.39
CA ALA A 92 17.09 -3.16 9.00
C ALA A 92 17.03 -1.93 8.09
N ASP A 93 16.05 -1.89 7.20
CA ASP A 93 15.86 -0.80 6.23
C ASP A 93 15.06 0.38 6.83
N ASN A 94 14.61 0.28 8.08
CA ASN A 94 13.94 1.38 8.76
C ASN A 94 14.93 2.49 9.14
N THR A 95 15.53 3.08 8.12
CA THR A 95 16.56 4.12 8.19
C THR A 95 16.10 5.40 7.53
N GLU A 96 16.64 6.53 7.96
CA GLU A 96 16.28 7.84 7.39
C GLU A 96 16.56 7.91 5.87
N PRO A 97 17.72 7.46 5.34
CA PRO A 97 17.97 7.52 3.91
C PRO A 97 16.98 6.68 3.09
N HIS A 98 16.66 5.48 3.54
CA HIS A 98 15.73 4.58 2.84
C HIS A 98 14.31 5.16 2.81
N ILE A 99 13.78 5.58 3.97
CA ILE A 99 12.45 6.19 4.06
C ILE A 99 12.39 7.48 3.23
N ARG A 100 13.41 8.34 3.33
CA ARG A 100 13.50 9.57 2.53
C ARG A 100 13.50 9.28 1.04
N GLY A 101 14.24 8.27 0.59
CA GLY A 101 14.29 7.85 -0.81
C GLY A 101 12.92 7.41 -1.33
N ASN A 102 12.22 6.55 -0.58
CA ASN A 102 10.89 6.06 -0.94
C ASN A 102 9.86 7.21 -1.01
N ILE A 103 9.85 8.09 -0.02
CA ILE A 103 8.94 9.24 0.02
C ILE A 103 9.26 10.23 -1.12
N ARG A 104 10.55 10.48 -1.40
CA ARG A 104 10.96 11.31 -2.54
C ARG A 104 10.44 10.76 -3.85
N THR A 105 10.61 9.46 -4.11
CA THR A 105 10.15 8.82 -5.35
C THR A 105 8.62 8.93 -5.47
N LEU A 106 7.88 8.65 -4.39
CA LEU A 106 6.42 8.79 -4.38
C LEU A 106 5.96 10.22 -4.68
N LEU A 107 6.62 11.23 -4.10
CA LEU A 107 6.32 12.64 -4.36
C LEU A 107 6.61 13.03 -5.81
N GLN A 108 7.74 12.58 -6.37
CA GLN A 108 8.11 12.83 -7.76
C GLN A 108 7.07 12.25 -8.73
N MET A 109 6.65 11.00 -8.51
CA MET A 109 5.57 10.37 -9.30
C MET A 109 4.26 11.16 -9.17
N ALA A 110 3.89 11.55 -7.95
CA ALA A 110 2.65 12.28 -7.71
C ALA A 110 2.59 13.61 -8.45
N VAL A 111 3.69 14.38 -8.55
CA VAL A 111 3.74 15.64 -9.31
C VAL A 111 3.51 15.40 -10.80
N VAL A 112 4.18 14.41 -11.37
CA VAL A 112 4.02 14.03 -12.79
C VAL A 112 2.58 13.60 -13.07
N LEU A 113 2.00 12.77 -12.22
CA LEU A 113 0.63 12.28 -12.36
C LEU A 113 -0.41 13.39 -12.15
N THR A 114 -0.19 14.30 -11.21
CA THR A 114 -1.06 15.47 -11.00
C THR A 114 -1.17 16.29 -12.29
N TYR A 115 -0.04 16.52 -12.95
CA TYR A 115 -0.03 17.24 -14.21
C TYR A 115 -0.71 16.43 -15.34
N GLY A 116 -0.37 15.15 -15.47
CA GLY A 116 -0.93 14.28 -16.51
C GLY A 116 -2.44 14.13 -16.39
N ALA A 117 -2.94 13.86 -15.20
CA ALA A 117 -4.37 13.69 -14.94
C ALA A 117 -5.13 15.02 -14.90
N SER A 118 -4.46 16.15 -14.70
CA SER A 118 -5.08 17.44 -14.34
C SER A 118 -6.01 17.32 -13.11
N LEU A 119 -5.68 16.41 -12.20
CA LEU A 119 -6.42 16.08 -10.99
C LEU A 119 -5.49 16.07 -9.78
N PRO A 120 -6.00 16.38 -8.58
CA PRO A 120 -5.26 16.12 -7.34
C PRO A 120 -4.86 14.66 -7.23
N VAL A 121 -3.66 14.39 -6.71
CA VAL A 121 -3.18 13.03 -6.42
C VAL A 121 -3.15 12.78 -4.93
N VAL A 122 -3.94 11.80 -4.48
CA VAL A 122 -3.92 11.28 -3.12
C VAL A 122 -2.71 10.36 -2.97
N LYS A 123 -1.85 10.64 -1.98
CA LYS A 123 -0.58 9.94 -1.77
C LYS A 123 -0.67 8.99 -0.59
N VAL A 124 -0.62 7.70 -0.86
CA VAL A 124 -0.63 6.64 0.13
C VAL A 124 0.65 5.83 -0.01
N ALA A 125 1.44 5.74 1.06
CA ALA A 125 2.68 4.98 1.05
C ALA A 125 2.45 3.56 1.62
N ARG A 126 3.09 2.57 1.01
CA ARG A 126 3.28 1.24 1.58
C ARG A 126 4.41 1.35 2.59
N ILE A 127 4.08 1.76 3.82
CA ILE A 127 5.04 2.12 4.86
C ILE A 127 4.43 2.00 6.25
N ALA A 128 5.30 1.90 7.25
CA ALA A 128 4.94 1.92 8.67
C ALA A 128 4.01 0.77 9.08
N GLY A 129 4.24 -0.42 8.50
CA GLY A 129 3.44 -1.60 8.84
C GLY A 129 3.53 -2.76 7.85
N GLN A 130 4.12 -2.59 6.68
CA GLN A 130 4.24 -3.65 5.68
C GLN A 130 5.38 -4.64 6.05
N TYR A 131 5.35 -5.14 7.29
CA TYR A 131 6.34 -6.09 7.84
C TYR A 131 5.89 -7.55 7.77
N ALA A 132 4.80 -7.85 7.07
CA ALA A 132 4.30 -9.21 6.89
C ALA A 132 3.95 -9.49 5.43
N LYS A 133 4.21 -10.72 4.99
CA LYS A 133 3.92 -11.17 3.61
C LYS A 133 3.33 -12.57 3.62
N PRO A 134 2.27 -12.83 2.84
CA PRO A 134 1.77 -14.18 2.63
C PRO A 134 2.76 -14.98 1.77
N ARG A 135 2.87 -16.27 2.04
CA ARG A 135 3.77 -17.17 1.30
C ARG A 135 2.99 -18.34 0.72
N SER A 136 3.43 -18.80 -0.45
CA SER A 136 2.84 -19.97 -1.11
C SER A 136 3.28 -21.31 -0.50
N SER A 137 4.40 -21.31 0.23
CA SER A 137 4.92 -22.50 0.93
C SER A 137 5.28 -22.17 2.37
N ASP A 138 5.09 -23.11 3.27
CA ASP A 138 5.47 -22.97 4.69
C ASP A 138 6.97 -23.14 4.91
N VAL A 139 7.67 -23.77 3.97
CA VAL A 139 9.11 -23.95 3.98
C VAL A 139 9.73 -23.38 2.71
N ASP A 140 10.95 -22.89 2.82
CA ASP A 140 11.74 -22.39 1.69
C ASP A 140 12.57 -23.51 1.04
N SER A 141 13.37 -23.14 0.04
CA SER A 141 14.26 -24.08 -0.68
C SER A 141 15.36 -24.68 0.19
N LEU A 142 15.64 -24.12 1.35
CA LEU A 142 16.61 -24.63 2.33
C LEU A 142 15.95 -25.55 3.36
N GLY A 143 14.64 -25.78 3.27
CA GLY A 143 13.88 -26.59 4.25
C GLY A 143 13.58 -25.84 5.56
N LEU A 144 13.86 -24.54 5.63
CA LEU A 144 13.55 -23.69 6.77
C LEU A 144 12.14 -23.14 6.65
N LYS A 145 11.53 -22.73 7.78
CA LYS A 145 10.27 -21.98 7.72
C LYS A 145 10.44 -20.74 6.80
N SER A 146 9.51 -20.56 5.89
CA SER A 146 9.52 -19.42 4.97
C SER A 146 9.58 -18.10 5.74
N TYR A 147 10.36 -17.15 5.25
CA TYR A 147 10.32 -15.78 5.74
C TYR A 147 8.96 -15.15 5.43
N ARG A 148 8.24 -14.75 6.46
CA ARG A 148 6.89 -14.17 6.38
C ARG A 148 6.85 -12.68 6.71
N GLY A 149 8.00 -12.03 6.72
CA GLY A 149 8.18 -10.63 7.12
C GLY A 149 8.71 -10.49 8.55
N ASP A 150 9.34 -9.38 8.81
CA ASP A 150 10.03 -9.12 10.08
C ASP A 150 9.08 -9.08 11.29
N MET A 151 7.79 -8.84 11.08
CA MET A 151 6.75 -8.97 12.12
C MET A 151 6.58 -10.41 12.61
N VAL A 152 6.95 -11.41 11.80
CA VAL A 152 6.71 -12.83 12.10
C VAL A 152 8.00 -13.56 12.42
N ASN A 153 9.03 -13.44 11.58
CA ASN A 153 10.30 -14.14 11.73
C ASN A 153 11.45 -13.39 11.05
N SER A 154 12.68 -13.89 11.20
CA SER A 154 13.85 -13.28 10.61
C SER A 154 14.09 -13.72 9.17
N LEU A 155 14.69 -12.86 8.34
CA LEU A 155 15.19 -13.21 7.00
C LEU A 155 16.44 -14.12 7.06
N VAL A 156 17.19 -14.11 8.17
CA VAL A 156 18.42 -14.90 8.33
C VAL A 156 18.12 -16.40 8.17
N ALA A 157 18.94 -17.10 7.40
CA ALA A 157 18.79 -18.52 7.14
C ALA A 157 19.33 -19.36 8.33
N ASP A 158 18.60 -19.34 9.44
CA ASP A 158 18.89 -20.09 10.66
C ASP A 158 17.60 -20.57 11.29
N GLU A 159 17.52 -21.84 11.70
CA GLU A 159 16.28 -22.48 12.19
C GLU A 159 15.72 -21.75 13.43
N ALA A 160 16.58 -21.33 14.36
CA ALA A 160 16.14 -20.71 15.60
C ALA A 160 15.45 -19.36 15.37
N VAL A 161 15.98 -18.53 14.45
CA VAL A 161 15.43 -17.20 14.15
C VAL A 161 14.36 -17.21 13.05
N ARG A 162 14.21 -18.34 12.34
CA ARG A 162 13.08 -18.58 11.42
C ARG A 162 11.82 -19.07 12.13
N ARG A 163 11.88 -19.35 13.42
CA ARG A 163 10.68 -19.59 14.23
C ARG A 163 9.81 -18.34 14.24
N HIS A 164 8.50 -18.55 14.25
CA HIS A 164 7.57 -17.46 14.42
C HIS A 164 7.63 -16.98 15.88
N ASP A 165 7.90 -15.69 16.05
CA ASP A 165 8.16 -15.06 17.35
C ASP A 165 7.19 -13.89 17.57
N PRO A 166 6.20 -14.03 18.49
CA PRO A 166 5.21 -12.98 18.71
C PRO A 166 5.77 -11.70 19.33
N SER A 167 6.97 -11.74 19.96
CA SER A 167 7.63 -10.51 20.45
C SER A 167 7.96 -9.53 19.34
N ARG A 168 8.02 -10.00 18.09
CA ARG A 168 8.26 -9.17 16.90
C ARG A 168 7.10 -8.25 16.57
N LEU A 169 5.89 -8.51 17.08
CA LEU A 169 4.74 -7.60 16.97
C LEU A 169 5.04 -6.23 17.59
N VAL A 170 5.63 -6.22 18.80
CA VAL A 170 6.01 -4.97 19.48
C VAL A 170 7.17 -4.27 18.75
N ARG A 171 8.10 -5.04 18.21
CA ARG A 171 9.19 -4.46 17.38
C ARG A 171 8.65 -3.85 16.08
N ALA A 172 7.68 -4.49 15.44
CA ALA A 172 7.03 -3.96 14.24
C ALA A 172 6.32 -2.64 14.54
N TYR A 173 5.58 -2.57 15.65
CA TYR A 173 4.97 -1.31 16.11
C TYR A 173 6.00 -0.21 16.35
N ALA A 174 7.10 -0.50 17.05
CA ALA A 174 8.14 0.50 17.33
C ALA A 174 8.78 1.04 16.04
N ASN A 175 9.05 0.15 15.07
CA ASN A 175 9.55 0.54 13.75
C ASN A 175 8.51 1.34 12.96
N ALA A 176 7.26 0.91 12.94
CA ALA A 176 6.17 1.62 12.27
C ALA A 176 5.98 3.03 12.84
N SER A 177 6.00 3.17 14.16
CA SER A 177 5.88 4.45 14.86
C SER A 177 7.03 5.40 14.51
N ALA A 178 8.27 4.89 14.52
CA ALA A 178 9.45 5.67 14.13
C ALA A 178 9.39 6.10 12.66
N ALA A 179 9.04 5.20 11.75
CA ALA A 179 8.87 5.49 10.33
C ALA A 179 7.81 6.58 10.10
N MET A 180 6.64 6.45 10.72
CA MET A 180 5.55 7.42 10.54
C MET A 180 5.89 8.79 11.11
N ASN A 181 6.60 8.84 12.25
CA ASN A 181 7.11 10.09 12.79
C ASN A 181 8.08 10.79 11.82
N LEU A 182 8.99 10.02 11.21
CA LEU A 182 9.92 10.55 10.22
C LEU A 182 9.19 11.04 8.95
N VAL A 183 8.22 10.31 8.44
CA VAL A 183 7.41 10.73 7.28
C VAL A 183 6.74 12.07 7.56
N ARG A 184 6.10 12.23 8.73
CA ARG A 184 5.47 13.50 9.12
C ARG A 184 6.48 14.63 9.20
N ALA A 185 7.66 14.39 9.79
CA ALA A 185 8.72 15.38 9.87
C ALA A 185 9.24 15.80 8.49
N LEU A 186 9.51 14.85 7.60
CA LEU A 186 9.99 15.13 6.24
C LEU A 186 9.01 15.96 5.42
N THR A 187 7.73 15.61 5.47
CA THR A 187 6.69 16.28 4.67
C THR A 187 6.35 17.67 5.18
N THR A 188 6.48 17.92 6.48
CA THR A 188 6.31 19.27 7.06
C THR A 188 7.54 20.16 6.94
N ALA A 189 8.74 19.58 6.84
CA ALA A 189 10.01 20.30 6.70
C ALA A 189 10.32 20.77 5.26
N GLY A 190 9.33 20.80 4.37
CA GLY A 190 9.44 21.30 3.00
C GLY A 190 10.02 20.30 1.99
N MET A 191 10.09 19.02 2.31
CA MET A 191 10.42 17.98 1.33
C MET A 191 9.35 17.85 0.25
N ALA A 192 8.11 18.13 0.60
CA ALA A 192 6.96 18.08 -0.29
C ALA A 192 6.67 19.38 -1.05
N ASP A 193 7.59 20.36 -1.02
CA ASP A 193 7.47 21.58 -1.82
C ASP A 193 7.44 21.22 -3.32
N LEU A 194 6.40 21.65 -4.00
CA LEU A 194 6.11 21.26 -5.37
C LEU A 194 7.23 21.68 -6.35
N HIS A 195 7.83 22.85 -6.15
CA HIS A 195 8.95 23.31 -6.97
C HIS A 195 10.18 22.44 -6.77
N LYS A 196 10.51 22.12 -5.52
CA LYS A 196 11.65 21.28 -5.19
C LYS A 196 11.49 19.85 -5.73
N VAL A 197 10.30 19.29 -5.62
CA VAL A 197 9.99 17.96 -6.19
C VAL A 197 10.11 17.98 -7.71
N HIS A 198 9.66 19.06 -8.35
CA HIS A 198 9.78 19.19 -9.80
C HIS A 198 11.25 19.36 -10.24
N ASP A 199 12.09 20.06 -9.49
CA ASP A 199 13.53 20.13 -9.77
C ASP A 199 14.16 18.72 -9.80
N TRP A 200 13.79 17.84 -8.89
CA TRP A 200 14.23 16.44 -8.92
C TRP A 200 13.73 15.69 -10.16
N ASN A 201 12.53 15.97 -10.64
CA ASN A 201 12.03 15.39 -11.89
C ASN A 201 12.83 15.87 -13.09
N ARG A 202 13.23 17.14 -13.12
CA ARG A 202 14.12 17.67 -14.17
C ARG A 202 15.50 17.02 -14.14
N ASP A 203 16.05 16.79 -12.95
CA ASP A 203 17.32 16.07 -12.79
C ASP A 203 17.20 14.64 -13.35
N PHE A 204 16.09 13.93 -13.07
CA PHE A 204 15.81 12.63 -13.65
C PHE A 204 15.76 12.68 -15.19
N VAL A 205 15.01 13.61 -15.76
CA VAL A 205 14.88 13.78 -17.22
C VAL A 205 16.24 14.05 -17.86
N ALA A 206 17.08 14.89 -17.24
CA ALA A 206 18.42 15.20 -17.74
C ALA A 206 19.39 14.02 -17.69
N GLN A 207 19.21 13.06 -16.76
CA GLN A 207 20.11 11.94 -16.52
C GLN A 207 19.62 10.61 -17.10
N SER A 208 18.32 10.48 -17.36
CA SER A 208 17.72 9.25 -17.87
C SER A 208 18.08 9.02 -19.34
N PRO A 209 18.41 7.78 -19.75
CA PRO A 209 18.55 7.43 -21.15
C PRO A 209 17.29 7.71 -22.01
N ALA A 210 16.10 7.66 -21.40
CA ALA A 210 14.83 8.01 -22.03
C ALA A 210 14.43 9.49 -21.84
N GLY A 211 15.30 10.32 -21.25
CA GLY A 211 14.96 11.68 -20.81
C GLY A 211 14.44 12.57 -21.93
N ALA A 212 15.01 12.48 -23.14
CA ALA A 212 14.56 13.24 -24.29
C ALA A 212 13.06 13.04 -24.63
N ARG A 213 12.50 11.86 -24.33
CA ARG A 213 11.06 11.59 -24.50
C ARG A 213 10.19 12.40 -23.55
N TYR A 214 10.69 12.62 -22.33
CA TYR A 214 9.91 13.25 -21.24
C TYR A 214 10.20 14.75 -21.08
N GLU A 215 11.17 15.31 -21.85
CA GLU A 215 11.59 16.70 -21.75
C GLU A 215 10.42 17.67 -21.99
N ALA A 216 9.59 17.42 -23.00
CA ALA A 216 8.45 18.25 -23.30
C ALA A 216 7.44 18.33 -22.16
N LEU A 217 7.16 17.19 -21.51
CA LEU A 217 6.25 17.12 -20.35
C LEU A 217 6.85 17.86 -19.14
N ALA A 218 8.14 17.66 -18.86
CA ALA A 218 8.83 18.35 -17.77
C ALA A 218 8.85 19.87 -17.98
N GLU A 219 9.05 20.35 -19.22
CA GLU A 219 8.96 21.78 -19.56
C GLU A 219 7.55 22.34 -19.39
N GLU A 220 6.51 21.57 -19.70
CA GLU A 220 5.13 21.98 -19.49
C GLU A 220 4.81 22.13 -18.01
N ILE A 221 5.26 21.19 -17.17
CA ILE A 221 5.12 21.28 -15.70
C ILE A 221 5.83 22.55 -15.19
N ASP A 222 7.07 22.77 -15.63
CA ASP A 222 7.85 23.96 -15.26
C ASP A 222 7.13 25.26 -15.65
N ARG A 223 6.51 25.30 -16.82
CA ARG A 223 5.70 26.44 -17.27
C ARG A 223 4.49 26.67 -16.40
N GLY A 224 3.80 25.57 -16.01
CA GLY A 224 2.67 25.63 -15.08
C GLY A 224 3.06 26.19 -13.71
N LEU A 225 4.17 25.71 -13.14
CA LEU A 225 4.69 26.18 -11.86
C LEU A 225 5.12 27.66 -11.91
N ARG A 226 5.78 28.10 -12.98
CA ARG A 226 6.13 29.51 -13.20
C ARG A 226 4.88 30.38 -13.32
N PHE A 227 3.84 29.93 -14.00
CA PHE A 227 2.57 30.61 -14.09
C PHE A 227 1.93 30.82 -12.71
N MET A 228 1.86 29.75 -11.89
CA MET A 228 1.34 29.84 -10.52
C MET A 228 2.14 30.86 -9.69
N THR A 229 3.47 30.84 -9.80
CA THR A 229 4.35 31.79 -9.11
C THR A 229 4.08 33.24 -9.57
N ALA A 230 3.95 33.45 -10.88
CA ALA A 230 3.65 34.77 -11.45
C ALA A 230 2.28 35.31 -10.99
N CYS A 231 1.30 34.43 -10.80
CA CYS A 231 0.00 34.75 -10.23
C CYS A 231 0.02 34.94 -8.71
N GLN A 232 1.20 34.84 -8.07
CA GLN A 232 1.36 34.92 -6.61
C GLN A 232 0.52 33.92 -5.84
N VAL A 233 0.27 32.72 -6.41
CA VAL A 233 -0.38 31.63 -5.72
C VAL A 233 0.56 31.13 -4.63
N ASN A 234 0.23 31.42 -3.38
CA ASN A 234 1.05 31.05 -2.21
C ASN A 234 0.22 30.22 -1.22
N ASP A 235 -0.32 29.14 -1.70
CA ASP A 235 -1.08 28.20 -0.90
C ASP A 235 -0.11 27.30 -0.10
N PRO A 236 -0.27 27.18 1.24
CA PRO A 236 0.52 26.26 2.05
C PRO A 236 0.48 24.81 1.57
N SER A 237 -0.59 24.38 0.91
CA SER A 237 -0.73 23.03 0.34
C SER A 237 0.28 22.75 -0.78
N LEU A 238 0.86 23.76 -1.40
CA LEU A 238 1.92 23.63 -2.42
C LEU A 238 3.30 23.33 -1.79
N LYS A 239 3.47 23.58 -0.49
CA LYS A 239 4.73 23.45 0.23
C LYS A 239 4.77 22.23 1.16
N SER A 240 3.63 21.64 1.41
CA SER A 240 3.49 20.44 2.25
C SER A 240 2.54 19.46 1.59
N ALA A 241 2.76 18.18 1.81
CA ALA A 241 1.83 17.14 1.39
C ALA A 241 1.59 16.20 2.55
N ARG A 242 0.35 15.76 2.73
CA ARG A 242 0.09 14.65 3.63
C ARG A 242 0.31 13.34 2.88
N ILE A 243 1.10 12.45 3.48
CA ILE A 243 1.30 11.08 3.03
C ILE A 243 0.70 10.17 4.07
N TYR A 244 -0.20 9.30 3.62
CA TYR A 244 -0.89 8.34 4.47
C TYR A 244 -0.17 7.00 4.43
N ALA A 245 -0.11 6.30 5.56
CA ALA A 245 0.44 4.96 5.67
C ALA A 245 -0.58 3.90 5.27
N SER A 246 -0.10 2.82 4.67
CA SER A 246 -0.88 1.64 4.35
C SER A 246 -0.07 0.37 4.41
N HIS A 247 -0.72 -0.75 4.74
CA HIS A 247 -0.15 -2.09 4.66
C HIS A 247 -1.24 -3.15 4.47
N GLU A 248 -0.83 -4.39 4.15
CA GLU A 248 -1.72 -5.54 4.13
C GLU A 248 -2.13 -5.92 5.55
N ALA A 249 -3.41 -5.89 5.85
CA ALA A 249 -3.97 -6.36 7.11
C ALA A 249 -3.92 -7.89 7.15
N LEU A 250 -2.72 -8.46 7.37
CA LEU A 250 -2.44 -9.88 7.25
C LEU A 250 -2.41 -10.59 8.59
N VAL A 251 -1.61 -10.09 9.55
CA VAL A 251 -1.39 -10.72 10.86
C VAL A 251 -2.46 -10.23 11.83
N LEU A 252 -3.48 -11.05 12.05
CA LEU A 252 -4.66 -10.64 12.81
C LEU A 252 -4.35 -10.31 14.28
N ASP A 253 -3.33 -10.91 14.87
CA ASP A 253 -2.89 -10.55 16.23
C ASP A 253 -2.37 -9.11 16.30
N TYR A 254 -1.71 -8.60 15.25
CA TYR A 254 -1.26 -7.22 15.18
C TYR A 254 -2.43 -6.26 14.95
N GLU A 255 -3.24 -6.53 13.93
CA GLU A 255 -4.36 -5.66 13.58
C GLU A 255 -5.38 -5.56 14.73
N ARG A 256 -5.72 -6.70 15.34
CA ARG A 256 -6.62 -6.75 16.50
C ARG A 256 -6.12 -5.88 17.66
N ALA A 257 -4.83 -5.90 17.96
CA ALA A 257 -4.25 -5.14 19.06
C ALA A 257 -4.23 -3.63 18.80
N MET A 258 -4.32 -3.21 17.53
CA MET A 258 -4.33 -1.81 17.12
C MET A 258 -5.75 -1.23 16.96
N LEU A 259 -6.79 -2.01 17.24
CA LEU A 259 -8.18 -1.55 17.20
C LEU A 259 -8.43 -0.47 18.27
N ARG A 260 -9.10 0.60 17.87
CA ARG A 260 -9.52 1.67 18.77
C ARG A 260 -10.95 2.09 18.47
N LEU A 261 -11.71 2.34 19.53
CA LEU A 261 -13.07 2.88 19.45
C LEU A 261 -13.02 4.39 19.34
N SER A 262 -13.84 4.95 18.47
CA SER A 262 -14.15 6.36 18.38
C SER A 262 -15.64 6.56 18.22
N GLU A 263 -16.11 7.79 18.22
CA GLU A 263 -17.51 8.12 17.99
C GLU A 263 -17.65 8.94 16.70
N SER A 264 -18.70 8.64 15.93
CA SER A 264 -19.09 9.49 14.80
C SER A 264 -19.62 10.85 15.30
N GLU A 265 -19.83 11.79 14.39
CA GLU A 265 -20.48 13.07 14.69
C GLU A 265 -21.90 12.90 15.30
N THR A 266 -22.55 11.78 15.01
CA THR A 266 -23.87 11.42 15.55
C THR A 266 -23.80 10.63 16.84
N GLY A 267 -22.60 10.34 17.37
CA GLY A 267 -22.39 9.57 18.61
C GLY A 267 -22.46 8.05 18.41
N GLU A 268 -22.45 7.55 17.18
CA GLU A 268 -22.38 6.11 16.91
C GLU A 268 -20.94 5.58 17.11
N PRO A 269 -20.77 4.39 17.72
CA PRO A 269 -19.46 3.82 17.91
C PRO A 269 -18.86 3.37 16.58
N LEU A 270 -17.66 3.84 16.28
CA LEU A 270 -16.87 3.49 15.12
C LEU A 270 -15.59 2.75 15.55
N LEU A 271 -15.32 1.62 14.93
CA LEU A 271 -14.12 0.83 15.17
C LEU A 271 -13.08 1.11 14.07
N TYR A 272 -11.92 1.59 14.50
CA TYR A 272 -10.78 1.83 13.61
C TYR A 272 -9.66 0.85 13.92
N ASP A 273 -9.02 0.35 12.89
CA ASP A 273 -7.67 -0.20 12.98
C ASP A 273 -6.68 0.95 12.76
N LEU A 274 -6.06 1.42 13.83
CA LEU A 274 -5.14 2.54 13.81
C LEU A 274 -3.67 2.12 13.70
N SER A 275 -3.42 0.94 13.16
CA SER A 275 -2.11 0.49 12.68
C SER A 275 -1.67 1.24 11.42
N ALA A 276 -2.64 1.70 10.62
CA ALA A 276 -2.44 2.54 9.43
C ALA A 276 -3.71 3.30 9.08
N HIS A 277 -3.60 4.26 8.13
CA HIS A 277 -4.75 5.01 7.61
C HIS A 277 -5.57 4.15 6.65
N PHE A 278 -4.89 3.43 5.74
CA PHE A 278 -5.47 2.59 4.71
C PHE A 278 -4.96 1.15 4.88
N LEU A 279 -5.85 0.18 4.84
CA LEU A 279 -5.53 -1.23 4.94
C LEU A 279 -6.03 -1.96 3.70
N TRP A 280 -5.29 -2.97 3.24
CA TRP A 280 -5.82 -3.82 2.20
C TRP A 280 -5.83 -5.30 2.59
N ILE A 281 -6.74 -6.04 1.99
CA ILE A 281 -6.80 -7.50 2.08
C ILE A 281 -6.17 -8.08 0.81
N GLY A 282 -5.20 -8.96 1.00
CA GLY A 282 -4.47 -9.62 -0.08
C GLY A 282 -5.26 -10.74 -0.76
N GLU A 283 -4.78 -11.16 -1.92
CA GLU A 283 -5.37 -12.23 -2.74
C GLU A 283 -5.52 -13.56 -1.98
N ARG A 284 -4.56 -13.87 -1.07
CA ARG A 284 -4.53 -15.16 -0.35
C ARG A 284 -5.43 -15.20 0.88
N THR A 285 -5.96 -14.06 1.33
CA THR A 285 -6.73 -13.96 2.59
C THR A 285 -8.12 -13.35 2.38
N ARG A 286 -8.59 -13.26 1.13
CA ARG A 286 -9.89 -12.69 0.78
C ARG A 286 -11.05 -13.70 0.74
N GLN A 287 -10.94 -14.85 1.42
CA GLN A 287 -12.04 -15.82 1.47
C GLN A 287 -13.28 -15.16 2.07
N LEU A 288 -14.42 -15.29 1.39
CA LEU A 288 -15.68 -14.68 1.81
C LEU A 288 -16.14 -15.13 3.20
N ASP A 289 -15.83 -16.34 3.60
CA ASP A 289 -16.10 -16.90 4.93
C ASP A 289 -14.95 -16.69 5.92
N GLY A 290 -13.86 -16.01 5.50
CA GLY A 290 -12.66 -15.82 6.27
C GLY A 290 -12.70 -14.67 7.28
N ALA A 291 -11.77 -14.72 8.24
CA ALA A 291 -11.65 -13.74 9.31
C ALA A 291 -11.24 -12.36 8.79
N HIS A 292 -10.40 -12.27 7.76
CA HIS A 292 -9.93 -11.00 7.22
C HIS A 292 -11.06 -10.16 6.63
N ILE A 293 -11.94 -10.76 5.82
CA ILE A 293 -13.12 -10.08 5.28
C ILE A 293 -14.06 -9.69 6.43
N ALA A 294 -14.33 -10.60 7.36
CA ALA A 294 -15.22 -10.35 8.48
C ALA A 294 -14.72 -9.24 9.42
N LEU A 295 -13.41 -9.14 9.65
CA LEU A 295 -12.82 -8.03 10.39
C LEU A 295 -12.98 -6.72 9.62
N ALA A 296 -12.65 -6.71 8.32
CA ALA A 296 -12.75 -5.51 7.49
C ALA A 296 -14.17 -4.94 7.43
N GLU A 297 -15.21 -5.78 7.47
CA GLU A 297 -16.62 -5.35 7.55
C GLU A 297 -16.91 -4.47 8.79
N LEU A 298 -16.13 -4.62 9.86
CA LEU A 298 -16.34 -3.91 11.12
C LEU A 298 -15.58 -2.58 11.19
N LEU A 299 -14.57 -2.39 10.32
CA LEU A 299 -13.68 -1.25 10.39
C LEU A 299 -14.27 -0.01 9.69
N ALA A 300 -14.04 1.15 10.28
CA ALA A 300 -14.37 2.44 9.66
C ALA A 300 -13.29 2.93 8.68
N ASN A 301 -12.09 2.33 8.68
CA ASN A 301 -11.01 2.64 7.74
C ASN A 301 -11.44 2.46 6.28
N PRO A 302 -10.86 3.22 5.34
CA PRO A 302 -10.90 2.84 3.94
C PRO A 302 -10.17 1.50 3.72
N ILE A 303 -10.76 0.62 2.93
CA ILE A 303 -10.27 -0.74 2.70
C ILE A 303 -9.96 -0.94 1.22
N GLY A 304 -8.76 -1.49 0.94
CA GLY A 304 -8.42 -2.06 -0.36
C GLY A 304 -8.69 -3.56 -0.37
N LEU A 305 -9.14 -4.08 -1.51
CA LEU A 305 -9.27 -5.52 -1.73
C LEU A 305 -8.58 -5.91 -3.02
N LYS A 306 -7.59 -6.81 -2.93
CA LYS A 306 -6.95 -7.38 -4.12
C LYS A 306 -7.92 -8.32 -4.83
N ILE A 307 -8.08 -8.10 -6.14
CA ILE A 307 -8.81 -8.97 -7.03
C ILE A 307 -7.91 -9.42 -8.19
N GLY A 308 -7.94 -10.70 -8.51
CA GLY A 308 -7.07 -11.30 -9.50
C GLY A 308 -7.83 -12.04 -10.60
N PRO A 309 -7.14 -12.73 -11.51
CA PRO A 309 -7.75 -13.39 -12.67
C PRO A 309 -8.72 -14.52 -12.32
N THR A 310 -8.72 -14.99 -11.07
CA THR A 310 -9.67 -16.01 -10.57
C THR A 310 -10.92 -15.40 -9.94
N THR A 311 -11.00 -14.08 -9.78
CA THR A 311 -12.17 -13.40 -9.24
C THR A 311 -13.30 -13.42 -10.26
N THR A 312 -14.46 -13.95 -9.88
CA THR A 312 -15.65 -13.88 -10.72
C THR A 312 -16.39 -12.55 -10.52
N PRO A 313 -17.17 -12.09 -11.52
CA PRO A 313 -18.01 -10.91 -11.35
C PRO A 313 -18.98 -10.99 -10.16
N ASP A 314 -19.55 -12.18 -9.88
CA ASP A 314 -20.45 -12.41 -8.74
C ASP A 314 -19.71 -12.26 -7.40
N GLN A 315 -18.50 -12.81 -7.30
CA GLN A 315 -17.67 -12.62 -6.11
C GLN A 315 -17.32 -11.13 -5.89
N ALA A 316 -17.02 -10.40 -6.97
CA ALA A 316 -16.72 -8.97 -6.85
C ALA A 316 -17.92 -8.18 -6.31
N VAL A 317 -19.13 -8.48 -6.75
CA VAL A 317 -20.35 -7.89 -6.22
C VAL A 317 -20.51 -8.24 -4.73
N GLU A 318 -20.34 -9.50 -4.35
CA GLU A 318 -20.45 -9.91 -2.95
C GLU A 318 -19.45 -9.19 -2.05
N TYR A 319 -18.21 -8.99 -2.49
CA TYR A 319 -17.24 -8.17 -1.76
C TYR A 319 -17.69 -6.73 -1.60
N VAL A 320 -18.21 -6.13 -2.65
CA VAL A 320 -18.70 -4.74 -2.62
C VAL A 320 -19.87 -4.59 -1.65
N GLU A 321 -20.85 -5.47 -1.72
CA GLU A 321 -22.02 -5.44 -0.83
C GLU A 321 -21.65 -5.64 0.64
N ARG A 322 -20.65 -6.48 0.92
CA ARG A 322 -20.21 -6.77 2.29
C ARG A 322 -19.28 -5.70 2.86
N LEU A 323 -18.33 -5.20 2.07
CA LEU A 323 -17.31 -4.26 2.55
C LEU A 323 -17.76 -2.79 2.47
N ASP A 324 -18.77 -2.50 1.64
CA ASP A 324 -19.34 -1.16 1.50
C ASP A 324 -20.88 -1.21 1.46
N PRO A 325 -21.55 -1.74 2.51
CA PRO A 325 -22.99 -1.94 2.51
C PRO A 325 -23.78 -0.63 2.40
N ASN A 326 -23.17 0.50 2.72
CA ASN A 326 -23.79 1.81 2.71
C ASN A 326 -23.50 2.61 1.43
N ASN A 327 -22.76 2.04 0.48
CA ASN A 327 -22.30 2.73 -0.73
C ASN A 327 -21.63 4.07 -0.40
N GLU A 328 -20.65 4.03 0.48
CA GLU A 328 -19.91 5.21 0.97
C GLU A 328 -18.71 5.49 0.06
N PRO A 329 -18.71 6.60 -0.72
CA PRO A 329 -17.58 6.93 -1.58
C PRO A 329 -16.28 7.05 -0.76
N GLY A 330 -15.23 6.40 -1.24
CA GLY A 330 -13.92 6.37 -0.56
C GLY A 330 -13.75 5.21 0.44
N ARG A 331 -14.80 4.45 0.73
CA ARG A 331 -14.74 3.29 1.63
C ARG A 331 -13.98 2.12 1.02
N LEU A 332 -14.28 1.74 -0.23
CA LEU A 332 -13.76 0.54 -0.86
C LEU A 332 -12.96 0.85 -2.12
N THR A 333 -11.74 0.30 -2.19
CA THR A 333 -10.89 0.27 -3.37
C THR A 333 -10.72 -1.17 -3.84
N LEU A 334 -11.16 -1.48 -5.06
CA LEU A 334 -10.86 -2.75 -5.72
C LEU A 334 -9.53 -2.63 -6.45
N VAL A 335 -8.55 -3.40 -6.00
CA VAL A 335 -7.17 -3.37 -6.51
C VAL A 335 -6.97 -4.52 -7.49
N ALA A 336 -7.08 -4.21 -8.79
CA ALA A 336 -6.96 -5.18 -9.86
C ALA A 336 -5.49 -5.58 -10.09
N ARG A 337 -5.20 -6.90 -9.94
CA ARG A 337 -3.87 -7.49 -10.17
C ARG A 337 -3.97 -8.66 -11.15
N MET A 338 -4.39 -8.37 -12.37
CA MET A 338 -4.77 -9.37 -13.36
C MET A 338 -3.59 -10.02 -14.10
N GLY A 339 -2.49 -9.30 -14.24
CA GLY A 339 -1.42 -9.59 -15.20
C GLY A 339 -1.71 -8.99 -16.57
N ASN A 340 -0.67 -8.58 -17.29
CA ASN A 340 -0.82 -7.91 -18.59
C ASN A 340 -1.59 -8.75 -19.63
N GLY A 341 -1.42 -10.08 -19.62
CA GLY A 341 -2.11 -10.99 -20.53
C GLY A 341 -3.58 -11.24 -20.22
N LYS A 342 -4.11 -10.77 -19.07
CA LYS A 342 -5.46 -11.06 -18.60
C LYS A 342 -6.32 -9.83 -18.32
N VAL A 343 -5.74 -8.67 -18.12
CA VAL A 343 -6.47 -7.48 -17.70
C VAL A 343 -7.61 -7.11 -18.64
N ARG A 344 -7.37 -7.16 -19.95
CA ARG A 344 -8.37 -6.82 -20.99
C ARG A 344 -9.51 -7.84 -21.14
N GLU A 345 -9.28 -9.08 -20.66
CA GLU A 345 -10.26 -10.17 -20.73
C GLU A 345 -11.10 -10.27 -19.46
N VAL A 346 -10.44 -10.23 -18.30
CA VAL A 346 -11.06 -10.56 -17.01
C VAL A 346 -11.70 -9.34 -16.34
N LEU A 347 -11.09 -8.16 -16.47
CA LEU A 347 -11.54 -6.98 -15.75
C LEU A 347 -12.88 -6.41 -16.25
N PRO A 348 -13.20 -6.34 -17.56
CA PRO A 348 -14.44 -5.72 -18.03
C PRO A 348 -15.72 -6.28 -17.41
N PRO A 349 -15.98 -7.61 -17.42
CA PRO A 349 -17.22 -8.14 -16.85
C PRO A 349 -17.33 -7.91 -15.32
N ILE A 350 -16.21 -7.78 -14.62
CA ILE A 350 -16.20 -7.45 -13.20
C ILE A 350 -16.67 -6.00 -13.01
N ILE A 351 -16.11 -5.05 -13.77
CA ILE A 351 -16.49 -3.64 -13.71
C ILE A 351 -17.97 -3.46 -14.04
N GLU A 352 -18.44 -4.04 -15.15
CA GLU A 352 -19.84 -3.93 -15.58
C GLU A 352 -20.81 -4.42 -14.50
N LYS A 353 -20.48 -5.55 -13.85
CA LYS A 353 -21.35 -6.12 -12.84
C LYS A 353 -21.33 -5.31 -11.53
N VAL A 354 -20.19 -4.82 -11.11
CA VAL A 354 -20.07 -3.92 -9.95
C VAL A 354 -20.78 -2.59 -10.23
N GLN A 355 -20.62 -2.01 -11.42
CA GLN A 355 -21.34 -0.79 -11.82
C GLN A 355 -22.86 -0.96 -11.74
N ALA A 356 -23.37 -2.13 -12.13
CA ALA A 356 -24.82 -2.43 -12.09
C ALA A 356 -25.40 -2.41 -10.67
N THR A 357 -24.57 -2.53 -9.63
CA THR A 357 -25.02 -2.40 -8.23
C THR A 357 -25.24 -0.95 -7.80
N GLY A 358 -24.69 0.02 -8.53
CA GLY A 358 -24.71 1.44 -8.18
C GLY A 358 -23.67 1.87 -7.14
N HIS A 359 -22.81 0.97 -6.67
CA HIS A 359 -21.74 1.32 -5.73
C HIS A 359 -20.63 2.14 -6.39
N GLN A 360 -20.18 3.17 -5.67
CA GLN A 360 -19.08 4.06 -6.08
C GLN A 360 -17.74 3.58 -5.49
N VAL A 361 -17.21 2.48 -6.05
CA VAL A 361 -15.91 1.96 -5.65
C VAL A 361 -14.78 2.66 -6.38
N ILE A 362 -13.58 2.65 -5.79
CA ILE A 362 -12.35 3.06 -6.46
C ILE A 362 -11.78 1.86 -7.20
N TRP A 363 -11.39 2.06 -8.46
CA TRP A 363 -10.63 1.10 -9.24
C TRP A 363 -9.16 1.48 -9.24
N GLN A 364 -8.29 0.57 -8.83
CA GLN A 364 -6.85 0.77 -8.76
C GLN A 364 -6.14 -0.38 -9.48
N CYS A 365 -5.10 -0.07 -10.26
CA CYS A 365 -4.27 -1.06 -10.93
C CYS A 365 -3.06 -1.43 -10.06
N ASP A 366 -2.86 -2.72 -9.83
CA ASP A 366 -1.62 -3.30 -9.31
C ASP A 366 -0.97 -4.11 -10.45
N PRO A 367 -0.07 -3.52 -11.22
CA PRO A 367 0.55 -4.19 -12.36
C PRO A 367 1.76 -5.04 -11.94
N MET A 368 2.00 -5.17 -10.63
CA MET A 368 3.18 -5.85 -10.10
C MET A 368 2.94 -7.35 -9.90
N HIS A 369 1.91 -7.69 -9.09
CA HIS A 369 1.73 -9.05 -8.59
C HIS A 369 1.28 -10.06 -9.64
N GLY A 370 0.63 -9.64 -10.71
CA GLY A 370 0.25 -10.51 -11.85
C GLY A 370 1.37 -10.75 -12.86
N ASN A 371 2.48 -10.02 -12.76
CA ASN A 371 3.59 -10.06 -13.74
C ASN A 371 4.90 -10.62 -13.18
N THR A 372 4.87 -11.22 -11.99
CA THR A 372 6.07 -11.82 -11.39
C THR A 372 6.37 -13.16 -12.07
N HIS A 373 7.63 -13.37 -12.43
CA HIS A 373 8.14 -14.63 -13.00
C HIS A 373 9.57 -14.89 -12.51
N GLU A 374 10.10 -16.06 -12.80
CA GLU A 374 11.48 -16.42 -12.54
C GLU A 374 12.33 -16.11 -13.78
N SER A 375 13.47 -15.43 -13.57
CA SER A 375 14.46 -15.13 -14.63
C SER A 375 15.23 -16.38 -15.03
N SER A 376 15.98 -16.29 -16.14
CA SER A 376 16.90 -17.35 -16.57
C SER A 376 18.03 -17.62 -15.56
N THR A 377 18.31 -16.66 -14.68
CA THR A 377 19.31 -16.74 -13.60
C THR A 377 18.74 -17.18 -12.25
N GLY A 378 17.44 -17.51 -12.18
CA GLY A 378 16.77 -18.01 -10.98
C GLY A 378 16.26 -16.94 -10.00
N PHE A 379 16.39 -15.66 -10.33
CA PHE A 379 15.81 -14.58 -9.55
C PHE A 379 14.33 -14.41 -9.87
N LYS A 380 13.52 -14.11 -8.87
CA LYS A 380 12.19 -13.55 -9.12
C LYS A 380 12.34 -12.17 -9.72
N THR A 381 11.61 -11.88 -10.79
CA THR A 381 11.65 -10.58 -11.44
C THR A 381 10.31 -10.20 -12.05
N ARG A 382 10.23 -8.99 -12.57
CA ARG A 382 9.11 -8.45 -13.33
C ARG A 382 9.66 -7.71 -14.54
N HIS A 383 9.04 -7.87 -15.68
CA HIS A 383 9.45 -7.13 -16.85
C HIS A 383 8.72 -5.77 -16.89
N PHE A 384 9.46 -4.67 -16.97
CA PHE A 384 8.92 -3.31 -16.97
C PHE A 384 7.84 -3.11 -18.06
N ASP A 385 8.07 -3.62 -19.27
CA ASP A 385 7.11 -3.50 -20.36
C ASP A 385 5.77 -4.20 -20.05
N ARG A 386 5.79 -5.32 -19.32
CA ARG A 386 4.55 -6.00 -18.89
C ARG A 386 3.80 -5.21 -17.84
N ILE A 387 4.53 -4.52 -16.95
CA ILE A 387 3.94 -3.61 -15.97
C ILE A 387 3.24 -2.47 -16.69
N VAL A 388 3.92 -1.84 -17.66
CA VAL A 388 3.35 -0.75 -18.48
C VAL A 388 2.14 -1.24 -19.27
N ASP A 389 2.20 -2.42 -19.91
CA ASP A 389 1.09 -2.99 -20.70
C ASP A 389 -0.14 -3.30 -19.82
N GLU A 390 0.05 -3.78 -18.59
CA GLU A 390 -1.10 -3.99 -17.68
C GLU A 390 -1.76 -2.67 -17.30
N VAL A 391 -0.98 -1.62 -17.00
CA VAL A 391 -1.51 -0.29 -16.73
C VAL A 391 -2.26 0.23 -17.96
N GLN A 392 -1.69 0.14 -19.14
CA GLN A 392 -2.33 0.54 -20.39
C GLN A 392 -3.66 -0.21 -20.59
N GLY A 393 -3.65 -1.54 -20.43
CA GLY A 393 -4.86 -2.35 -20.54
C GLY A 393 -5.93 -1.98 -19.52
N PHE A 394 -5.52 -1.64 -18.29
CA PHE A 394 -6.43 -1.14 -17.27
C PHE A 394 -7.10 0.17 -17.69
N PHE A 395 -6.34 1.13 -18.22
CA PHE A 395 -6.89 2.40 -18.73
C PHE A 395 -7.80 2.18 -19.94
N GLU A 396 -7.41 1.35 -20.89
CA GLU A 396 -8.23 1.01 -22.08
C GLU A 396 -9.59 0.45 -21.68
N VAL A 397 -9.62 -0.48 -20.71
CA VAL A 397 -10.86 -1.07 -20.19
C VAL A 397 -11.77 -0.01 -19.57
N HIS A 398 -11.21 0.83 -18.70
CA HIS A 398 -11.99 1.88 -18.05
C HIS A 398 -12.52 2.92 -19.02
N HIS A 399 -11.71 3.34 -20.00
CA HIS A 399 -12.16 4.26 -21.05
C HIS A 399 -13.28 3.65 -21.90
N ALA A 400 -13.16 2.36 -22.28
CA ALA A 400 -14.20 1.68 -23.04
C ALA A 400 -15.54 1.56 -22.31
N LEU A 401 -15.50 1.40 -20.99
CA LEU A 401 -16.69 1.26 -20.13
C LEU A 401 -17.19 2.59 -19.56
N GLY A 402 -16.50 3.72 -19.82
CA GLY A 402 -16.85 5.03 -19.28
C GLY A 402 -16.73 5.12 -17.76
N THR A 403 -15.80 4.37 -17.17
CA THR A 403 -15.47 4.38 -15.74
C THR A 403 -14.15 5.10 -15.47
N HIS A 404 -13.91 5.49 -14.22
CA HIS A 404 -12.68 6.19 -13.84
C HIS A 404 -11.57 5.21 -13.48
N PRO A 405 -10.39 5.25 -14.17
CA PRO A 405 -9.20 4.53 -13.74
C PRO A 405 -8.58 5.23 -12.53
N GLY A 406 -9.02 4.85 -11.31
CA GLY A 406 -8.87 5.65 -10.10
C GLY A 406 -7.43 5.73 -9.55
N GLY A 407 -6.54 4.80 -9.88
CA GLY A 407 -5.20 4.87 -9.31
C GLY A 407 -4.28 3.71 -9.62
N LEU A 408 -3.07 3.79 -9.04
CA LEU A 408 -1.99 2.81 -9.16
C LEU A 408 -1.55 2.31 -7.77
N HIS A 409 -1.17 1.03 -7.71
CA HIS A 409 -0.57 0.39 -6.54
C HIS A 409 0.74 -0.28 -6.95
N ILE A 410 1.88 0.30 -6.57
CA ILE A 410 3.21 -0.03 -7.09
C ILE A 410 4.15 -0.47 -5.96
N GLU A 411 4.87 -1.57 -6.17
CA GLU A 411 6.02 -1.94 -5.34
C GLU A 411 7.27 -1.25 -5.90
N LEU A 412 7.81 -0.30 -5.15
CA LEU A 412 8.93 0.55 -5.54
C LEU A 412 9.90 0.78 -4.37
N THR A 413 11.09 1.22 -4.71
CA THR A 413 12.06 1.74 -3.75
C THR A 413 12.70 3.03 -4.28
N GLY A 414 13.15 3.88 -3.35
CA GLY A 414 13.93 5.09 -3.67
C GLY A 414 15.38 4.82 -4.00
N GLU A 415 15.77 3.55 -4.10
CA GLU A 415 17.13 3.12 -4.37
C GLU A 415 17.31 2.64 -5.81
N ASN A 416 18.56 2.57 -6.26
CA ASN A 416 18.89 2.14 -7.62
C ASN A 416 19.14 0.62 -7.65
N VAL A 417 18.12 -0.16 -7.29
CA VAL A 417 18.16 -1.62 -7.33
C VAL A 417 17.99 -2.14 -8.75
N THR A 418 18.41 -3.39 -8.98
CA THR A 418 18.28 -4.09 -10.27
C THR A 418 17.39 -5.33 -10.11
N GLU A 419 16.15 -5.14 -9.62
CA GLU A 419 15.23 -6.23 -9.30
C GLU A 419 14.23 -6.52 -10.40
N CYS A 420 13.89 -5.52 -11.23
CA CYS A 420 12.99 -5.63 -12.38
C CYS A 420 13.73 -5.45 -13.70
N LEU A 421 13.39 -6.28 -14.71
CA LEU A 421 13.97 -6.25 -16.03
C LEU A 421 13.47 -5.07 -16.86
N GLY A 422 14.29 -4.57 -17.76
CA GLY A 422 13.94 -3.56 -18.76
C GLY A 422 13.92 -2.14 -18.21
N GLY A 423 13.05 -1.31 -18.80
CA GLY A 423 13.08 0.14 -18.59
C GLY A 423 14.20 0.82 -19.37
N ALA A 424 14.32 2.14 -19.24
CA ALA A 424 15.32 2.93 -19.96
C ALA A 424 16.78 2.56 -19.63
N GLN A 425 17.01 1.89 -18.50
CA GLN A 425 18.31 1.37 -18.09
C GLN A 425 18.66 0.03 -18.78
N ASP A 426 17.70 -0.59 -19.49
CA ASP A 426 17.84 -1.87 -20.19
C ASP A 426 18.37 -3.00 -19.29
N ILE A 427 17.86 -3.08 -18.06
CA ILE A 427 18.26 -4.11 -17.09
C ILE A 427 17.95 -5.49 -17.64
N SER A 428 18.98 -6.32 -17.79
CA SER A 428 18.89 -7.70 -18.28
C SER A 428 18.89 -8.72 -17.14
N ASP A 429 18.66 -10.01 -17.47
CA ASP A 429 18.77 -11.11 -16.50
C ASP A 429 20.13 -11.16 -15.78
N LEU A 430 21.20 -10.77 -16.45
CA LEU A 430 22.57 -10.79 -15.90
C LEU A 430 22.81 -9.65 -14.91
N ASP A 431 22.08 -8.55 -15.07
CA ASP A 431 22.25 -7.38 -14.19
C ASP A 431 21.47 -7.53 -12.88
N LEU A 432 20.55 -8.52 -12.77
CA LEU A 432 19.73 -8.71 -11.56
C LEU A 432 20.59 -8.93 -10.30
N GLU A 433 21.71 -9.66 -10.42
CA GLU A 433 22.57 -9.95 -9.26
C GLU A 433 23.33 -8.74 -8.71
N ASP A 434 23.46 -7.66 -9.49
CA ASP A 434 24.25 -6.49 -9.11
C ASP A 434 23.71 -5.80 -7.86
N ARG A 435 22.38 -5.59 -7.80
CA ARG A 435 21.70 -4.96 -6.67
C ARG A 435 20.31 -5.55 -6.43
N TYR A 436 20.23 -6.86 -6.20
CA TYR A 436 19.00 -7.54 -5.81
C TYR A 436 18.85 -7.52 -4.29
N GLU A 437 18.14 -6.53 -3.75
CA GLU A 437 18.13 -6.20 -2.32
C GLU A 437 16.79 -6.48 -1.64
N THR A 438 15.74 -6.84 -2.39
CA THR A 438 14.41 -7.09 -1.82
C THR A 438 14.41 -8.28 -0.86
N ALA A 439 13.68 -8.13 0.24
CA ALA A 439 13.43 -9.23 1.17
C ALA A 439 12.42 -10.27 0.65
N CYS A 440 11.57 -9.91 -0.33
CA CYS A 440 10.49 -10.76 -0.85
C CYS A 440 10.36 -10.70 -2.37
N ASP A 441 9.58 -9.73 -2.89
CA ASP A 441 9.28 -9.63 -4.32
C ASP A 441 10.01 -8.42 -4.94
N PRO A 442 10.36 -8.48 -6.24
CA PRO A 442 11.13 -7.45 -6.91
C PRO A 442 10.37 -6.11 -6.97
N ARG A 443 11.11 -5.02 -6.78
CA ARG A 443 10.59 -3.64 -6.78
C ARG A 443 11.12 -2.87 -7.99
N LEU A 444 10.34 -1.91 -8.46
CA LEU A 444 10.85 -0.89 -9.37
C LEU A 444 11.86 -0.01 -8.62
N ASN A 445 12.98 0.31 -9.25
CA ASN A 445 13.91 1.32 -8.76
C ASN A 445 13.36 2.74 -9.03
N THR A 446 14.06 3.77 -8.55
CA THR A 446 13.63 5.15 -8.75
C THR A 446 13.47 5.52 -10.22
N GLN A 447 14.39 5.13 -11.10
CA GLN A 447 14.32 5.48 -12.52
C GLN A 447 13.13 4.81 -13.21
N GLN A 448 12.93 3.52 -13.00
CA GLN A 448 11.77 2.79 -13.52
C GLN A 448 10.44 3.36 -13.00
N SER A 449 10.39 3.72 -11.71
CA SER A 449 9.20 4.32 -11.09
C SER A 449 8.84 5.65 -11.73
N LEU A 450 9.82 6.52 -11.98
CA LEU A 450 9.61 7.81 -12.63
C LEU A 450 9.26 7.65 -14.10
N GLU A 451 9.92 6.74 -14.82
CA GLU A 451 9.58 6.40 -16.19
C GLU A 451 8.12 5.95 -16.30
N LEU A 452 7.67 5.05 -15.41
CA LEU A 452 6.28 4.63 -15.33
C LEU A 452 5.34 5.82 -15.12
N SER A 453 5.66 6.76 -14.22
CA SER A 453 4.81 7.92 -13.97
C SER A 453 4.65 8.84 -15.17
N PHE A 454 5.70 9.04 -15.96
CA PHE A 454 5.63 9.81 -17.21
C PHE A 454 4.78 9.10 -18.26
N LEU A 455 4.95 7.77 -18.41
CA LEU A 455 4.12 6.98 -19.34
C LEU A 455 2.64 7.02 -18.95
N VAL A 456 2.33 6.89 -17.67
CA VAL A 456 0.94 6.97 -17.17
C VAL A 456 0.38 8.38 -17.34
N ALA A 457 1.18 9.44 -17.13
CA ALA A 457 0.76 10.81 -17.42
C ALA A 457 0.37 11.03 -18.88
N GLU A 458 1.06 10.37 -19.82
CA GLU A 458 0.68 10.37 -21.24
C GLU A 458 -0.66 9.66 -21.49
N MET A 459 -0.96 8.57 -20.75
CA MET A 459 -2.22 7.82 -20.86
C MET A 459 -3.42 8.58 -20.26
N LEU A 460 -3.17 9.47 -19.29
CA LEU A 460 -4.19 10.26 -18.60
C LEU A 460 -4.61 11.53 -19.36
N ARG A 461 -3.89 11.91 -20.41
CA ARG A 461 -4.17 13.04 -21.30
C ARG A 461 -5.19 12.69 -22.38
#